data_cf0fcc1fc4a12f30cccf7cf66e138fa4
#
_entry.id   cf0fcc1fc4a12f30cccf7cf66e138fa4
#
_cell.length_a   1.000
_cell.length_b   1.000
_cell.length_c   1.000
_cell.angle_alpha   90.00
_cell.angle_beta   90.00
_cell.angle_gamma   90.00
#
_symmetry.space_group_name_H-M   'P 1'
#
loop_
_entity.id
_entity.type
_entity.pdbx_description
1 polymer ?
#
loop_
_entity_poly.entity_id
_entity_poly.type
_entity_poly.pdbx_seq_one_letter_code
_entity_poly.pdbx_strand_id
1 'polypeptide(L)'
;MNYAESLRYLDELNTFGIRLGLARMEELCARLGNPERAYTTIHIAGTNGKGSAAQMMDAVFRASGIRSGRYLSPHLISYTERMSVDGHDISEEMFAALLTRVRAAADEMTAAGHEHPTQFEALTALAFLYFAEEHVETAVIETGLGGLLDSTNVVDPVLTIITNVAMDHADRCGGTLAGIAEHKAGIIKEGVPVITAAAGAPLEIIEQRAEECGADVFVYGEDFSAQLFLKEGSQSIVFHSVVCRELAPFELALAGPYQTENAALVIMAAQVLGREDARITETALRSALRSVHHPARFEILAAENLQVVIDGAHNPAGMQALRAGLDAYFPHVPRVFLLGILKDKDIDAMLAALLRPGDRVVTVRPNSVRAAGADVVAAVAAGMGLDTLACGDVQTGLAEAERRARADGALLVAAGSLYLVGGIRALLTAGR
;
A
#
# COMPACT_ATOMS: atom_id res chain seq x y z
N MET A 1 22.00 -4.66 -18.61
CA MET A 1 22.45 -3.99 -17.35
C MET A 1 22.55 -5.02 -16.24
N ASN A 2 23.44 -4.85 -15.26
CA ASN A 2 23.33 -5.52 -13.96
C ASN A 2 22.41 -4.74 -13.02
N TYR A 3 22.11 -5.26 -11.80
CA TYR A 3 21.18 -4.62 -10.87
C TYR A 3 21.63 -3.21 -10.44
N ALA A 4 22.91 -3.01 -10.12
CA ALA A 4 23.42 -1.68 -9.75
C ALA A 4 23.35 -0.66 -10.90
N GLU A 5 23.52 -1.09 -12.14
CA GLU A 5 23.30 -0.26 -13.34
C GLU A 5 21.82 0.05 -13.54
N SER A 6 20.95 -0.90 -13.23
CA SER A 6 19.50 -0.73 -13.26
C SER A 6 19.02 0.34 -12.28
N LEU A 7 19.57 0.33 -11.05
CA LEU A 7 19.24 1.35 -10.06
C LEU A 7 19.70 2.76 -10.50
N ARG A 8 20.91 2.86 -11.08
CA ARG A 8 21.39 4.15 -11.64
C ARG A 8 20.49 4.67 -12.75
N TYR A 9 20.08 3.79 -13.68
CA TYR A 9 19.14 4.17 -14.74
C TYR A 9 17.81 4.66 -14.16
N LEU A 10 17.25 3.98 -13.16
CA LEU A 10 16.02 4.43 -12.49
C LEU A 10 16.22 5.80 -11.79
N ASP A 11 17.40 6.05 -11.19
CA ASP A 11 17.70 7.34 -10.57
C ASP A 11 17.81 8.47 -11.61
N GLU A 12 18.36 8.19 -12.81
CA GLU A 12 18.35 9.13 -13.92
C GLU A 12 16.93 9.50 -14.35
N LEU A 13 16.01 8.52 -14.37
CA LEU A 13 14.60 8.74 -14.70
C LEU A 13 13.84 9.60 -13.69
N ASN A 14 14.32 9.70 -12.43
CA ASN A 14 13.72 10.59 -11.42
C ASN A 14 13.72 12.06 -11.84
N THR A 15 14.60 12.46 -12.75
CA THR A 15 14.67 13.83 -13.30
C THR A 15 13.39 14.23 -14.06
N PHE A 16 12.66 13.25 -14.61
CA PHE A 16 11.40 13.51 -15.32
C PHE A 16 10.23 13.78 -14.36
N GLY A 17 10.39 13.43 -13.07
CA GLY A 17 9.35 13.62 -12.05
C GLY A 17 8.07 12.82 -12.32
N ILE A 18 6.95 13.29 -11.77
CA ILE A 18 5.62 12.68 -11.98
C ILE A 18 4.97 13.38 -13.18
N ARG A 19 4.63 12.60 -14.20
CA ARG A 19 3.91 13.05 -15.39
C ARG A 19 2.70 12.15 -15.59
N LEU A 20 1.51 12.71 -15.41
CA LEU A 20 0.25 11.98 -15.61
C LEU A 20 -0.07 11.83 -17.11
N GLY A 21 -0.74 10.74 -17.49
CA GLY A 21 -1.16 10.45 -18.86
C GLY A 21 -0.78 9.04 -19.30
N LEU A 22 -1.60 8.42 -20.15
CA LEU A 22 -1.46 7.02 -20.54
C LEU A 22 -0.67 6.81 -21.83
N ALA A 23 -0.64 7.80 -22.73
CA ALA A 23 -0.06 7.66 -24.06
C ALA A 23 1.40 7.13 -24.08
N ARG A 24 2.25 7.55 -23.14
CA ARG A 24 3.62 7.03 -23.03
C ARG A 24 3.64 5.56 -22.59
N MET A 25 2.75 5.20 -21.68
CA MET A 25 2.67 3.82 -21.19
C MET A 25 2.08 2.89 -22.27
N GLU A 26 1.06 3.33 -22.98
CA GLU A 26 0.47 2.60 -24.11
C GLU A 26 1.52 2.34 -25.21
N GLU A 27 2.29 3.36 -25.60
CA GLU A 27 3.37 3.23 -26.59
C GLU A 27 4.48 2.28 -26.10
N LEU A 28 4.87 2.39 -24.81
CA LEU A 28 5.88 1.52 -24.23
C LEU A 28 5.41 0.06 -24.19
N CYS A 29 4.17 -0.20 -23.77
CA CYS A 29 3.57 -1.53 -23.78
C CYS A 29 3.48 -2.10 -25.20
N ALA A 30 3.07 -1.30 -26.19
CA ALA A 30 3.00 -1.73 -27.59
C ALA A 30 4.36 -2.21 -28.11
N ARG A 31 5.46 -1.50 -27.79
CA ARG A 31 6.84 -1.89 -28.15
C ARG A 31 7.32 -3.15 -27.44
N LEU A 32 6.81 -3.40 -26.26
CA LEU A 32 7.10 -4.62 -25.48
C LEU A 32 6.18 -5.80 -25.84
N GLY A 33 5.24 -5.62 -26.81
CA GLY A 33 4.31 -6.66 -27.25
C GLY A 33 3.02 -6.74 -26.43
N ASN A 34 2.62 -5.67 -25.75
CA ASN A 34 1.45 -5.54 -24.88
C ASN A 34 1.41 -6.61 -23.77
N PRO A 35 2.46 -6.70 -22.93
CA PRO A 35 2.55 -7.73 -21.89
C PRO A 35 1.42 -7.65 -20.85
N GLU A 36 0.81 -6.47 -20.66
CA GLU A 36 -0.32 -6.22 -19.75
C GLU A 36 -1.60 -7.01 -20.14
N ARG A 37 -1.66 -7.54 -21.36
CA ARG A 37 -2.81 -8.31 -21.89
C ARG A 37 -2.61 -9.82 -21.82
N ALA A 38 -1.46 -10.28 -21.31
CA ALA A 38 -1.13 -11.70 -21.31
C ALA A 38 -1.84 -12.50 -20.19
N TYR A 39 -2.46 -11.83 -19.23
CA TYR A 39 -3.08 -12.41 -18.03
C TYR A 39 -4.27 -11.56 -17.58
N THR A 40 -5.12 -12.11 -16.71
CA THR A 40 -6.20 -11.32 -16.10
C THR A 40 -5.66 -10.40 -15.01
N THR A 41 -6.36 -9.29 -14.71
CA THR A 41 -5.92 -8.34 -13.70
C THR A 41 -7.02 -7.99 -12.71
N ILE A 42 -6.62 -7.78 -11.44
CA ILE A 42 -7.40 -7.09 -10.41
C ILE A 42 -6.74 -5.74 -10.21
N HIS A 43 -7.47 -4.64 -10.43
CA HIS A 43 -6.92 -3.29 -10.33
C HIS A 43 -7.38 -2.60 -9.05
N ILE A 44 -6.43 -2.11 -8.24
CA ILE A 44 -6.72 -1.58 -6.90
C ILE A 44 -6.29 -0.12 -6.79
N ALA A 45 -7.27 0.78 -6.57
CA ALA A 45 -7.05 2.18 -6.21
C ALA A 45 -7.51 2.47 -4.77
N GLY A 46 -7.20 3.65 -4.29
CA GLY A 46 -7.61 4.12 -2.97
C GLY A 46 -6.60 5.11 -2.38
N THR A 47 -6.93 5.72 -1.26
CA THR A 47 -5.96 6.55 -0.52
C THR A 47 -5.10 5.67 0.37
N ASN A 48 -5.70 4.95 1.30
CA ASN A 48 -5.02 4.04 2.21
C ASN A 48 -5.52 2.60 1.99
N GLY A 49 -4.75 1.59 2.39
CA GLY A 49 -5.17 0.19 2.35
C GLY A 49 -4.90 -0.56 1.05
N LYS A 50 -4.58 0.11 -0.07
CA LYS A 50 -4.32 -0.51 -1.39
C LYS A 50 -3.36 -1.70 -1.32
N GLY A 51 -2.15 -1.47 -0.81
CA GLY A 51 -1.13 -2.51 -0.70
C GLY A 51 -1.55 -3.67 0.22
N SER A 52 -2.31 -3.40 1.31
CA SER A 52 -2.84 -4.47 2.18
C SER A 52 -3.90 -5.29 1.47
N ALA A 53 -4.82 -4.65 0.74
CA ALA A 53 -5.83 -5.34 -0.07
C ALA A 53 -5.18 -6.16 -1.19
N ALA A 54 -4.16 -5.60 -1.88
CA ALA A 54 -3.41 -6.30 -2.90
C ALA A 54 -2.66 -7.52 -2.34
N GLN A 55 -2.03 -7.37 -1.18
CA GLN A 55 -1.33 -8.45 -0.50
C GLN A 55 -2.26 -9.60 -0.08
N MET A 56 -3.44 -9.25 0.48
CA MET A 56 -4.45 -10.24 0.83
C MET A 56 -5.04 -10.92 -0.41
N MET A 57 -5.31 -10.17 -1.48
CA MET A 57 -5.87 -10.73 -2.72
C MET A 57 -4.90 -11.69 -3.42
N ASP A 58 -3.61 -11.33 -3.51
CA ASP A 58 -2.55 -12.22 -3.98
C ASP A 58 -2.48 -13.51 -3.14
N ALA A 59 -2.55 -13.39 -1.81
CA ALA A 59 -2.56 -14.55 -0.93
C ALA A 59 -3.78 -15.46 -1.17
N VAL A 60 -4.96 -14.90 -1.51
CA VAL A 60 -6.15 -15.67 -1.89
C VAL A 60 -5.89 -16.46 -3.17
N PHE A 61 -5.34 -15.85 -4.21
CA PHE A 61 -5.02 -16.54 -5.46
C PHE A 61 -4.03 -17.68 -5.24
N ARG A 62 -2.94 -17.43 -4.52
CA ARG A 62 -1.95 -18.47 -4.19
C ARG A 62 -2.56 -19.62 -3.38
N ALA A 63 -3.39 -19.33 -2.38
CA ALA A 63 -4.08 -20.35 -1.60
C ALA A 63 -5.12 -21.14 -2.43
N SER A 64 -5.61 -20.55 -3.52
CA SER A 64 -6.49 -21.17 -4.51
C SER A 64 -5.74 -22.01 -5.57
N GLY A 65 -4.41 -22.05 -5.53
CA GLY A 65 -3.58 -22.71 -6.55
C GLY A 65 -3.57 -21.96 -7.89
N ILE A 66 -3.87 -20.67 -7.90
CA ILE A 66 -3.82 -19.78 -9.06
C ILE A 66 -2.45 -19.10 -9.08
N ARG A 67 -1.70 -19.26 -10.17
CA ARG A 67 -0.39 -18.60 -10.33
C ARG A 67 -0.61 -17.09 -10.42
N SER A 68 -0.13 -16.36 -9.41
CA SER A 68 -0.44 -14.94 -9.28
C SER A 68 0.79 -14.04 -9.34
N GLY A 69 0.64 -12.90 -10.02
CA GLY A 69 1.54 -11.75 -9.95
C GLY A 69 0.99 -10.67 -9.01
N ARG A 70 1.89 -9.90 -8.37
CA ARG A 70 1.51 -8.77 -7.54
C ARG A 70 2.44 -7.59 -7.81
N TYR A 71 1.86 -6.41 -8.07
CA TYR A 71 2.57 -5.15 -8.21
C TYR A 71 2.14 -4.15 -7.14
N LEU A 72 3.09 -3.68 -6.33
CA LEU A 72 2.90 -2.73 -5.24
C LEU A 72 3.79 -1.49 -5.41
N SER A 73 3.35 -0.37 -4.85
CA SER A 73 4.17 0.85 -4.77
C SER A 73 3.83 1.72 -3.55
N PRO A 74 4.84 2.39 -2.96
CA PRO A 74 6.28 2.18 -3.17
C PRO A 74 6.79 0.91 -2.45
N HIS A 75 8.08 0.58 -2.62
CA HIS A 75 8.76 -0.45 -1.83
C HIS A 75 9.16 0.08 -0.44
N LEU A 76 9.50 -0.84 0.45
CA LEU A 76 9.97 -0.52 1.78
C LEU A 76 11.52 -0.39 1.83
N ILE A 77 12.23 -1.34 1.24
CA ILE A 77 13.71 -1.41 1.24
C ILE A 77 14.26 -1.52 -0.19
N SER A 78 13.76 -2.47 -1.00
CA SER A 78 14.28 -2.79 -2.33
C SER A 78 13.24 -2.64 -3.44
N TYR A 79 13.65 -2.23 -4.62
CA TYR A 79 12.79 -2.19 -5.81
C TYR A 79 12.19 -3.55 -6.16
N THR A 80 12.88 -4.64 -5.81
CA THR A 80 12.41 -6.01 -6.04
C THR A 80 11.11 -6.33 -5.31
N GLU A 81 10.85 -5.72 -4.14
CA GLU A 81 9.61 -5.87 -3.38
C GLU A 81 8.35 -5.43 -4.14
N ARG A 82 8.52 -4.57 -5.17
CA ARG A 82 7.38 -4.02 -5.91
C ARG A 82 6.65 -5.05 -6.75
N MET A 83 7.33 -6.11 -7.17
CA MET A 83 6.75 -7.13 -8.02
C MET A 83 7.14 -8.53 -7.56
N SER A 84 6.14 -9.38 -7.40
CA SER A 84 6.33 -10.76 -6.98
C SER A 84 5.47 -11.71 -7.79
N VAL A 85 5.91 -12.96 -7.92
CA VAL A 85 5.13 -14.06 -8.47
C VAL A 85 5.07 -15.17 -7.44
N ASP A 86 3.86 -15.67 -7.17
CA ASP A 86 3.58 -16.68 -6.15
C ASP A 86 4.16 -16.34 -4.76
N GLY A 87 4.20 -15.04 -4.43
CA GLY A 87 4.70 -14.51 -3.16
C GLY A 87 6.21 -14.39 -3.05
N HIS A 88 6.95 -14.64 -4.14
CA HIS A 88 8.40 -14.46 -4.22
C HIS A 88 8.71 -13.19 -5.02
N ASP A 89 9.47 -12.31 -4.42
CA ASP A 89 9.90 -11.07 -5.07
C ASP A 89 10.81 -11.42 -6.27
N ILE A 90 10.78 -10.58 -7.30
CA ILE A 90 11.64 -10.72 -8.48
C ILE A 90 13.13 -10.76 -8.07
N SER A 91 13.94 -11.64 -8.67
CA SER A 91 15.38 -11.61 -8.41
C SER A 91 16.06 -10.37 -9.01
N GLU A 92 17.18 -9.94 -8.45
CA GLU A 92 17.97 -8.82 -8.97
C GLU A 92 18.42 -9.06 -10.41
N GLU A 93 18.75 -10.30 -10.77
CA GLU A 93 19.16 -10.70 -12.12
C GLU A 93 17.99 -10.54 -13.11
N MET A 94 16.79 -11.05 -12.76
CA MET A 94 15.61 -10.96 -13.61
C MET A 94 15.17 -9.49 -13.73
N PHE A 95 15.16 -8.74 -12.62
CA PHE A 95 14.89 -7.30 -12.62
C PHE A 95 15.80 -6.56 -13.61
N ALA A 96 17.10 -6.81 -13.54
CA ALA A 96 18.08 -6.16 -14.42
C ALA A 96 17.92 -6.57 -15.89
N ALA A 97 17.65 -7.84 -16.16
CA ALA A 97 17.43 -8.36 -17.52
C ALA A 97 16.17 -7.72 -18.15
N LEU A 98 15.05 -7.69 -17.43
CA LEU A 98 13.80 -7.12 -17.93
C LEU A 98 13.86 -5.60 -18.04
N LEU A 99 14.47 -4.90 -17.07
CA LEU A 99 14.66 -3.44 -17.17
C LEU A 99 15.56 -3.05 -18.35
N THR A 100 16.51 -3.91 -18.73
CA THR A 100 17.31 -3.70 -19.94
C THR A 100 16.45 -3.72 -21.19
N ARG A 101 15.47 -4.60 -21.28
CA ARG A 101 14.50 -4.66 -22.39
C ARG A 101 13.58 -3.45 -22.39
N VAL A 102 13.06 -3.06 -21.22
CA VAL A 102 12.24 -1.85 -21.06
C VAL A 102 13.01 -0.61 -21.51
N ARG A 103 14.29 -0.47 -21.12
CA ARG A 103 15.15 0.62 -21.55
C ARG A 103 15.32 0.64 -23.07
N ALA A 104 15.58 -0.49 -23.70
CA ALA A 104 15.71 -0.55 -25.16
C ALA A 104 14.43 -0.08 -25.87
N ALA A 105 13.24 -0.50 -25.40
CA ALA A 105 11.95 -0.04 -25.90
C ALA A 105 11.74 1.46 -25.69
N ALA A 106 12.17 2.01 -24.53
CA ALA A 106 12.11 3.44 -24.23
C ALA A 106 13.03 4.26 -25.14
N ASP A 107 14.23 3.76 -25.42
CA ASP A 107 15.19 4.41 -26.34
C ASP A 107 14.63 4.43 -27.78
N GLU A 108 14.03 3.33 -28.25
CA GLU A 108 13.36 3.25 -29.56
C GLU A 108 12.15 4.20 -29.66
N MET A 109 11.35 4.26 -28.59
CA MET A 109 10.20 5.17 -28.47
C MET A 109 10.65 6.63 -28.59
N THR A 110 11.74 6.99 -27.90
CA THR A 110 12.30 8.34 -27.95
C THR A 110 12.91 8.66 -29.31
N ALA A 111 13.61 7.70 -29.94
CA ALA A 111 14.13 7.84 -31.31
C ALA A 111 13.02 8.03 -32.35
N ALA A 112 11.81 7.48 -32.09
CA ALA A 112 10.62 7.68 -32.93
C ALA A 112 9.89 9.02 -32.68
N GLY A 113 10.39 9.86 -31.76
CA GLY A 113 9.86 11.19 -31.49
C GLY A 113 8.80 11.23 -30.36
N HIS A 114 8.59 10.14 -29.62
CA HIS A 114 7.74 10.13 -28.43
C HIS A 114 8.50 10.64 -27.21
N GLU A 115 7.78 11.04 -26.16
CA GLU A 115 8.38 11.41 -24.89
C GLU A 115 8.98 10.17 -24.17
N HIS A 116 10.12 10.36 -23.52
CA HIS A 116 10.74 9.31 -22.70
C HIS A 116 9.85 8.95 -21.50
N PRO A 117 9.68 7.65 -21.16
CA PRO A 117 8.90 7.24 -20.00
C PRO A 117 9.55 7.70 -18.68
N THR A 118 8.70 7.94 -17.70
CA THR A 118 9.10 8.23 -16.31
C THR A 118 9.61 6.97 -15.60
N GLN A 119 10.22 7.14 -14.42
CA GLN A 119 10.65 6.02 -13.59
C GLN A 119 9.49 5.07 -13.26
N PHE A 120 8.30 5.62 -12.91
CA PHE A 120 7.15 4.79 -12.55
C PHE A 120 6.59 4.03 -13.77
N GLU A 121 6.54 4.65 -14.93
CA GLU A 121 6.15 3.98 -16.19
C GLU A 121 7.11 2.84 -16.54
N ALA A 122 8.42 3.06 -16.42
CA ALA A 122 9.42 2.01 -16.65
C ALA A 122 9.28 0.83 -15.68
N LEU A 123 9.04 1.10 -14.38
CA LEU A 123 8.80 0.05 -13.37
C LEU A 123 7.49 -0.69 -13.60
N THR A 124 6.43 0.00 -14.02
CA THR A 124 5.13 -0.59 -14.35
C THR A 124 5.25 -1.52 -15.57
N ALA A 125 5.93 -1.07 -16.63
CA ALA A 125 6.19 -1.88 -17.81
C ALA A 125 7.06 -3.11 -17.49
N LEU A 126 8.06 -2.95 -16.60
CA LEU A 126 8.87 -4.06 -16.11
C LEU A 126 8.01 -5.11 -15.39
N ALA A 127 7.09 -4.66 -14.50
CA ALA A 127 6.19 -5.56 -13.79
C ALA A 127 5.28 -6.33 -14.75
N PHE A 128 4.69 -5.64 -15.74
CA PHE A 128 3.85 -6.28 -16.75
C PHE A 128 4.63 -7.33 -17.55
N LEU A 129 5.84 -6.99 -17.96
CA LEU A 129 6.71 -7.89 -18.69
C LEU A 129 7.12 -9.10 -17.84
N TYR A 130 7.43 -8.89 -16.55
CA TYR A 130 7.76 -9.96 -15.61
C TYR A 130 6.61 -10.95 -15.45
N PHE A 131 5.39 -10.47 -15.28
CA PHE A 131 4.22 -11.34 -15.14
C PHE A 131 3.91 -12.13 -16.40
N ALA A 132 4.10 -11.53 -17.57
CA ALA A 132 3.93 -12.23 -18.84
C ALA A 132 5.00 -13.33 -19.04
N GLU A 133 6.27 -13.05 -18.73
CA GLU A 133 7.39 -14.02 -18.82
C GLU A 133 7.23 -15.18 -17.83
N GLU A 134 6.71 -14.90 -16.64
CA GLU A 134 6.42 -15.91 -15.61
C GLU A 134 5.10 -16.64 -15.83
N HIS A 135 4.37 -16.32 -16.91
CA HIS A 135 3.10 -16.95 -17.26
C HIS A 135 2.09 -16.95 -16.09
N VAL A 136 1.93 -15.82 -15.39
CA VAL A 136 0.92 -15.72 -14.36
C VAL A 136 -0.48 -15.84 -14.96
N GLU A 137 -1.42 -16.42 -14.22
CA GLU A 137 -2.83 -16.50 -14.64
C GLU A 137 -3.53 -15.18 -14.34
N THR A 138 -3.20 -14.58 -13.18
CA THR A 138 -3.82 -13.35 -12.69
C THR A 138 -2.77 -12.46 -12.03
N ALA A 139 -2.87 -11.14 -12.22
CA ALA A 139 -2.04 -10.17 -11.51
C ALA A 139 -2.88 -9.19 -10.69
N VAL A 140 -2.47 -8.92 -9.47
CA VAL A 140 -3.03 -7.88 -8.59
C VAL A 140 -2.17 -6.64 -8.72
N ILE A 141 -2.77 -5.57 -9.25
CA ILE A 141 -2.07 -4.34 -9.62
C ILE A 141 -2.55 -3.19 -8.73
N GLU A 142 -1.66 -2.66 -7.90
CA GLU A 142 -1.89 -1.43 -7.13
C GLU A 142 -1.58 -0.20 -7.98
N THR A 143 -2.49 0.81 -7.99
CA THR A 143 -2.21 2.12 -8.60
C THR A 143 -1.13 2.88 -7.82
N GLY A 144 -0.25 3.58 -8.52
CA GLY A 144 0.75 4.43 -7.88
C GLY A 144 0.16 5.73 -7.34
N LEU A 145 -0.64 6.43 -8.18
CA LEU A 145 -1.22 7.72 -7.83
C LEU A 145 -2.58 7.94 -8.52
N GLY A 146 -3.62 8.21 -7.73
CA GLY A 146 -4.95 8.47 -8.26
C GLY A 146 -5.58 7.21 -8.87
N GLY A 147 -5.62 7.10 -10.17
CA GLY A 147 -6.19 5.98 -10.93
C GLY A 147 -6.34 6.32 -12.42
N LEU A 148 -7.19 7.28 -12.77
CA LEU A 148 -7.56 7.64 -14.15
C LEU A 148 -6.36 7.78 -15.13
N LEU A 149 -5.33 8.49 -14.69
CA LEU A 149 -4.12 8.78 -15.48
C LEU A 149 -2.87 8.07 -14.92
N ASP A 150 -3.08 7.09 -14.03
CA ASP A 150 -1.98 6.28 -13.50
C ASP A 150 -1.45 5.32 -14.56
N SER A 151 -0.14 5.12 -14.60
CA SER A 151 0.51 4.24 -15.59
C SER A 151 -0.04 2.81 -15.57
N THR A 152 -0.62 2.37 -14.45
CA THR A 152 -1.23 1.04 -14.36
C THR A 152 -2.58 0.94 -15.06
N ASN A 153 -3.23 2.08 -15.38
CA ASN A 153 -4.60 2.10 -15.92
C ASN A 153 -4.72 1.73 -17.42
N VAL A 154 -3.64 1.23 -18.00
CA VAL A 154 -3.63 0.60 -19.33
C VAL A 154 -4.12 -0.86 -19.31
N VAL A 155 -4.35 -1.43 -18.11
CA VAL A 155 -4.89 -2.79 -17.95
C VAL A 155 -6.39 -2.84 -18.15
N ASP A 156 -6.89 -4.02 -18.57
CA ASP A 156 -8.31 -4.36 -18.65
C ASP A 156 -8.64 -5.36 -17.52
N PRO A 157 -9.05 -4.87 -16.32
CA PRO A 157 -9.26 -5.73 -15.16
C PRO A 157 -10.56 -6.51 -15.25
N VAL A 158 -10.62 -7.67 -14.58
CA VAL A 158 -11.85 -8.45 -14.39
C VAL A 158 -12.61 -8.04 -13.11
N LEU A 159 -11.96 -7.28 -12.22
CA LEU A 159 -12.54 -6.70 -11.02
C LEU A 159 -11.71 -5.49 -10.56
N THR A 160 -12.38 -4.45 -10.07
CA THR A 160 -11.74 -3.28 -9.48
C THR A 160 -12.06 -3.17 -7.99
N ILE A 161 -11.06 -2.69 -7.21
CA ILE A 161 -11.24 -2.37 -5.79
C ILE A 161 -10.86 -0.91 -5.58
N ILE A 162 -11.73 -0.13 -4.95
CA ILE A 162 -11.42 1.22 -4.48
C ILE A 162 -11.51 1.20 -2.96
N THR A 163 -10.36 1.14 -2.27
CA THR A 163 -10.35 0.91 -0.81
C THR A 163 -11.03 2.02 -0.04
N ASN A 164 -10.59 3.26 -0.19
CA ASN A 164 -11.20 4.43 0.41
C ASN A 164 -10.74 5.71 -0.29
N VAL A 165 -11.40 6.81 0.01
CA VAL A 165 -11.05 8.13 -0.53
C VAL A 165 -10.89 9.12 0.61
N ALA A 166 -9.68 9.68 0.75
CA ALA A 166 -9.34 10.72 1.71
C ALA A 166 -8.40 11.74 1.06
N MET A 167 -8.22 12.89 1.72
CA MET A 167 -7.30 13.93 1.25
C MET A 167 -5.85 13.44 1.29
N ASP A 168 -5.30 13.15 0.12
CA ASP A 168 -3.89 12.90 -0.13
C ASP A 168 -3.59 13.20 -1.60
N HIS A 169 -2.39 13.68 -1.91
CA HIS A 169 -1.98 14.03 -3.27
C HIS A 169 -2.95 14.95 -4.02
N ALA A 170 -3.62 15.87 -3.31
CA ALA A 170 -4.63 16.77 -3.88
C ALA A 170 -4.07 17.62 -5.03
N ASP A 171 -2.80 18.05 -4.94
CA ASP A 171 -2.08 18.81 -5.97
C ASP A 171 -2.00 18.09 -7.33
N ARG A 172 -2.19 16.78 -7.35
CA ARG A 172 -2.11 15.92 -8.55
C ARG A 172 -3.45 15.34 -8.98
N CYS A 173 -4.43 15.31 -8.09
CA CYS A 173 -5.73 14.69 -8.31
C CYS A 173 -6.87 15.73 -8.18
N GLY A 174 -6.79 16.85 -8.90
CA GLY A 174 -7.89 17.81 -9.03
C GLY A 174 -8.09 18.75 -7.82
N GLY A 175 -7.20 18.76 -6.82
CA GLY A 175 -7.20 19.74 -5.73
C GLY A 175 -8.27 19.55 -4.64
N THR A 176 -9.24 18.69 -4.84
CA THR A 176 -10.40 18.49 -3.96
C THR A 176 -10.66 17.01 -3.69
N LEU A 177 -11.44 16.70 -2.65
CA LEU A 177 -11.87 15.33 -2.37
C LEU A 177 -12.66 14.72 -3.54
N ALA A 178 -13.48 15.52 -4.22
CA ALA A 178 -14.20 15.12 -5.41
C ALA A 178 -13.25 14.76 -6.57
N GLY A 179 -12.27 15.62 -6.86
CA GLY A 179 -11.26 15.33 -7.89
C GLY A 179 -10.44 14.08 -7.59
N ILE A 180 -10.10 13.83 -6.31
CA ILE A 180 -9.45 12.59 -5.89
C ILE A 180 -10.35 11.38 -6.14
N ALA A 181 -11.66 11.49 -5.86
CA ALA A 181 -12.64 10.43 -6.13
C ALA A 181 -12.77 10.16 -7.65
N GLU A 182 -12.88 11.20 -8.48
CA GLU A 182 -12.91 11.09 -9.95
C GLU A 182 -11.67 10.37 -10.49
N HIS A 183 -10.47 10.74 -10.00
CA HIS A 183 -9.24 10.06 -10.39
C HIS A 183 -9.26 8.57 -10.02
N LYS A 184 -9.76 8.21 -8.82
CA LYS A 184 -9.84 6.80 -8.40
C LYS A 184 -10.91 6.04 -9.16
N ALA A 185 -12.08 6.63 -9.37
CA ALA A 185 -13.15 6.06 -10.18
C ALA A 185 -12.74 5.80 -11.63
N GLY A 186 -11.70 6.50 -12.12
CA GLY A 186 -11.16 6.31 -13.47
C GLY A 186 -10.57 4.93 -13.77
N ILE A 187 -10.40 4.05 -12.76
CA ILE A 187 -10.00 2.65 -12.99
C ILE A 187 -11.18 1.74 -13.33
N ILE A 188 -12.42 2.23 -13.18
CA ILE A 188 -13.65 1.49 -13.48
C ILE A 188 -13.78 1.35 -14.99
N LYS A 189 -13.94 0.12 -15.48
CA LYS A 189 -14.08 -0.22 -16.90
C LYS A 189 -15.48 -0.77 -17.18
N GLU A 190 -15.85 -0.79 -18.46
CA GLU A 190 -17.17 -1.22 -18.93
C GLU A 190 -17.50 -2.66 -18.46
N GLY A 191 -18.63 -2.82 -17.74
CA GLY A 191 -19.11 -4.10 -17.23
C GLY A 191 -18.28 -4.75 -16.14
N VAL A 192 -17.21 -4.08 -15.63
CA VAL A 192 -16.32 -4.66 -14.63
C VAL A 192 -16.80 -4.34 -13.21
N PRO A 193 -17.06 -5.34 -12.34
CA PRO A 193 -17.55 -5.09 -10.99
C PRO A 193 -16.57 -4.29 -10.14
N VAL A 194 -17.11 -3.43 -9.28
CA VAL A 194 -16.39 -2.53 -8.38
C VAL A 194 -16.72 -2.87 -6.94
N ILE A 195 -15.70 -2.99 -6.09
CA ILE A 195 -15.85 -3.18 -4.65
C ILE A 195 -15.22 -1.96 -3.96
N THR A 196 -15.97 -1.31 -3.06
CA THR A 196 -15.48 -0.06 -2.46
C THR A 196 -15.86 0.06 -0.98
N ALA A 197 -14.99 0.75 -0.22
CA ALA A 197 -15.27 1.28 1.11
C ALA A 197 -15.25 2.83 1.11
N ALA A 198 -15.39 3.46 -0.05
CA ALA A 198 -15.65 4.90 -0.11
C ALA A 198 -17.02 5.20 0.49
N ALA A 199 -17.18 6.39 1.06
CA ALA A 199 -18.41 6.83 1.70
C ALA A 199 -18.70 8.30 1.38
N GLY A 200 -19.98 8.71 1.50
CA GLY A 200 -20.43 10.08 1.26
C GLY A 200 -20.18 10.55 -0.18
N ALA A 201 -19.85 11.83 -0.38
CA ALA A 201 -19.68 12.40 -1.72
C ALA A 201 -18.68 11.66 -2.63
N PRO A 202 -17.54 11.11 -2.15
CA PRO A 202 -16.71 10.21 -2.94
C PRO A 202 -17.41 8.95 -3.45
N LEU A 203 -18.31 8.35 -2.66
CA LEU A 203 -19.08 7.19 -3.08
C LEU A 203 -20.02 7.53 -4.23
N GLU A 204 -20.75 8.66 -4.13
CA GLU A 204 -21.67 9.12 -5.18
C GLU A 204 -20.94 9.25 -6.55
N ILE A 205 -19.68 9.74 -6.55
CA ILE A 205 -18.87 9.85 -7.76
C ILE A 205 -18.48 8.47 -8.31
N ILE A 206 -18.15 7.52 -7.44
CA ILE A 206 -17.80 6.15 -7.83
C ILE A 206 -19.02 5.44 -8.40
N GLU A 207 -20.19 5.58 -7.77
CA GLU A 207 -21.46 5.01 -8.24
C GLU A 207 -21.88 5.60 -9.58
N GLN A 208 -21.79 6.92 -9.75
CA GLN A 208 -22.06 7.57 -11.02
C GLN A 208 -21.15 7.02 -12.13
N ARG A 209 -19.85 6.88 -11.85
CA ARG A 209 -18.91 6.34 -12.84
C ARG A 209 -19.20 4.87 -13.15
N ALA A 210 -19.57 4.08 -12.18
CA ALA A 210 -19.96 2.69 -12.38
C ALA A 210 -21.24 2.58 -13.23
N GLU A 211 -22.24 3.41 -12.98
CA GLU A 211 -23.46 3.48 -13.80
C GLU A 211 -23.12 3.82 -15.28
N GLU A 212 -22.24 4.81 -15.51
CA GLU A 212 -21.76 5.15 -16.86
C GLU A 212 -21.07 3.98 -17.56
N CYS A 213 -20.40 3.12 -16.80
CA CYS A 213 -19.72 1.92 -17.28
C CYS A 213 -20.59 0.66 -17.30
N GLY A 214 -21.83 0.71 -16.81
CA GLY A 214 -22.67 -0.47 -16.66
C GLY A 214 -22.07 -1.52 -15.72
N ALA A 215 -21.35 -1.08 -14.69
CA ALA A 215 -20.62 -1.91 -13.74
C ALA A 215 -21.41 -2.09 -12.44
N ASP A 216 -21.45 -3.30 -11.91
CA ASP A 216 -22.03 -3.57 -10.58
C ASP A 216 -21.12 -2.99 -9.49
N VAL A 217 -21.71 -2.34 -8.49
CA VAL A 217 -21.00 -1.79 -7.33
C VAL A 217 -21.39 -2.55 -6.07
N PHE A 218 -20.38 -2.91 -5.26
CA PHE A 218 -20.56 -3.48 -3.92
C PHE A 218 -19.94 -2.55 -2.88
N VAL A 219 -20.77 -2.02 -1.98
CA VAL A 219 -20.40 -0.97 -1.05
C VAL A 219 -20.26 -1.52 0.37
N TYR A 220 -19.10 -1.29 0.99
CA TYR A 220 -18.89 -1.59 2.41
C TYR A 220 -19.79 -0.75 3.30
N GLY A 221 -20.49 -1.40 4.23
CA GLY A 221 -21.48 -0.75 5.10
C GLY A 221 -22.91 -0.81 4.57
N GLU A 222 -23.10 -1.14 3.29
CA GLU A 222 -24.40 -1.30 2.63
C GLU A 222 -24.62 -2.75 2.18
N ASP A 223 -23.81 -3.24 1.23
CA ASP A 223 -23.92 -4.59 0.67
C ASP A 223 -23.17 -5.64 1.49
N PHE A 224 -22.11 -5.23 2.16
CA PHE A 224 -21.30 -6.09 3.02
C PHE A 224 -20.66 -5.31 4.16
N SER A 225 -20.30 -6.02 5.23
CA SER A 225 -19.66 -5.44 6.41
C SER A 225 -18.79 -6.47 7.12
N ALA A 226 -17.92 -6.01 8.03
CA ALA A 226 -17.17 -6.88 8.90
C ALA A 226 -17.05 -6.29 10.30
N GLN A 227 -17.05 -7.16 11.32
CA GLN A 227 -16.84 -6.79 12.71
C GLN A 227 -15.56 -7.45 13.23
N LEU A 228 -14.71 -6.65 13.87
CA LEU A 228 -13.46 -7.11 14.49
C LEU A 228 -13.73 -7.65 15.89
N PHE A 229 -13.15 -8.82 16.19
CA PHE A 229 -13.08 -9.41 17.51
C PHE A 229 -11.62 -9.60 17.92
N LEU A 230 -11.22 -8.93 18.98
CA LEU A 230 -9.88 -9.06 19.58
C LEU A 230 -9.96 -10.00 20.78
N LYS A 231 -9.10 -11.00 20.80
CA LYS A 231 -8.84 -11.85 21.97
C LYS A 231 -7.35 -11.83 22.23
N GLU A 232 -6.96 -12.18 23.46
CA GLU A 232 -5.57 -12.25 23.87
C GLU A 232 -4.74 -13.08 22.86
N GLY A 233 -3.80 -12.42 22.15
CA GLY A 233 -2.92 -13.02 21.14
C GLY A 233 -3.53 -13.38 19.79
N SER A 234 -4.81 -13.07 19.54
CA SER A 234 -5.46 -13.36 18.24
C SER A 234 -6.52 -12.31 17.86
N GLN A 235 -6.75 -12.17 16.58
CA GLN A 235 -7.85 -11.38 16.05
C GLN A 235 -8.65 -12.19 15.02
N SER A 236 -9.94 -11.93 14.95
CA SER A 236 -10.82 -12.50 13.96
C SER A 236 -11.86 -11.48 13.50
N ILE A 237 -12.42 -11.69 12.31
CA ILE A 237 -13.50 -10.87 11.77
C ILE A 237 -14.69 -11.74 11.45
N VAL A 238 -15.88 -11.24 11.73
CA VAL A 238 -17.15 -11.79 11.26
C VAL A 238 -17.59 -10.96 10.07
N PHE A 239 -17.77 -11.59 8.93
CA PHE A 239 -18.15 -10.97 7.67
C PHE A 239 -19.62 -11.25 7.36
N HIS A 240 -20.33 -10.23 6.89
CA HIS A 240 -21.71 -10.30 6.44
C HIS A 240 -21.82 -9.72 5.03
N SER A 241 -22.63 -10.33 4.17
CA SER A 241 -22.94 -9.75 2.85
C SER A 241 -24.34 -10.11 2.37
N VAL A 242 -24.88 -9.29 1.48
CA VAL A 242 -26.14 -9.54 0.78
C VAL A 242 -26.05 -10.70 -0.23
N VAL A 243 -24.82 -11.05 -0.60
CA VAL A 243 -24.51 -12.06 -1.64
C VAL A 243 -24.43 -13.47 -1.08
N CYS A 244 -24.01 -13.63 0.18
CA CYS A 244 -23.80 -14.92 0.83
C CYS A 244 -24.40 -14.95 2.23
N ARG A 245 -24.69 -16.17 2.70
CA ARG A 245 -25.02 -16.39 4.12
C ARG A 245 -23.83 -16.01 5.00
N GLU A 246 -24.12 -15.72 6.28
CA GLU A 246 -23.12 -15.48 7.31
C GLU A 246 -22.03 -16.55 7.27
N LEU A 247 -20.78 -16.11 7.10
CA LEU A 247 -19.62 -16.98 7.14
C LEU A 247 -19.10 -17.06 8.58
N ALA A 248 -18.57 -18.21 8.95
CA ALA A 248 -17.89 -18.36 10.25
C ALA A 248 -16.73 -17.33 10.37
N PRO A 249 -16.33 -16.92 11.60
CA PRO A 249 -15.27 -15.92 11.77
C PRO A 249 -13.97 -16.29 11.05
N PHE A 250 -13.34 -15.31 10.40
CA PHE A 250 -12.03 -15.44 9.77
C PHE A 250 -10.94 -15.01 10.73
N GLU A 251 -9.89 -15.81 10.91
CA GLU A 251 -8.65 -15.34 11.52
C GLU A 251 -7.94 -14.38 10.56
N LEU A 252 -7.49 -13.24 11.06
CA LEU A 252 -6.81 -12.22 10.27
C LEU A 252 -5.40 -12.00 10.81
N ALA A 253 -4.37 -12.29 10.02
CA ALA A 253 -2.98 -12.14 10.41
C ALA A 253 -2.52 -10.68 10.44
N LEU A 254 -3.04 -9.83 9.54
CA LEU A 254 -2.68 -8.40 9.51
C LEU A 254 -3.38 -7.67 10.65
N ALA A 255 -2.59 -7.17 11.60
CA ALA A 255 -3.08 -6.42 12.74
C ALA A 255 -3.51 -4.99 12.36
N GLY A 256 -4.39 -4.40 13.18
CA GLY A 256 -4.94 -3.05 13.00
C GLY A 256 -6.42 -3.05 12.61
N PRO A 257 -7.26 -2.21 13.26
CA PRO A 257 -8.70 -2.17 13.01
C PRO A 257 -9.06 -1.88 11.53
N TYR A 258 -8.27 -1.05 10.86
CA TYR A 258 -8.43 -0.73 9.42
C TYR A 258 -8.21 -1.94 8.49
N GLN A 259 -7.53 -2.98 8.96
CA GLN A 259 -7.39 -4.22 8.19
C GLN A 259 -8.70 -5.02 8.13
N THR A 260 -9.65 -4.75 9.03
CA THR A 260 -11.00 -5.32 8.98
C THR A 260 -11.72 -4.91 7.70
N GLU A 261 -11.68 -3.62 7.37
CA GLU A 261 -12.26 -3.07 6.14
C GLU A 261 -11.53 -3.62 4.91
N ASN A 262 -10.18 -3.58 4.90
CA ASN A 262 -9.40 -4.13 3.79
C ASN A 262 -9.69 -5.62 3.56
N ALA A 263 -9.79 -6.41 4.63
CA ALA A 263 -10.13 -7.84 4.54
C ALA A 263 -11.57 -8.04 4.04
N ALA A 264 -12.52 -7.21 4.47
CA ALA A 264 -13.90 -7.28 3.98
C ALA A 264 -13.98 -7.03 2.47
N LEU A 265 -13.25 -6.04 1.95
CA LEU A 265 -13.13 -5.78 0.51
C LEU A 265 -12.61 -7.01 -0.23
N VAL A 266 -11.57 -7.67 0.29
CA VAL A 266 -10.97 -8.86 -0.31
C VAL A 266 -11.91 -10.07 -0.21
N ILE A 267 -12.61 -10.26 0.91
CA ILE A 267 -13.62 -11.33 1.05
C ILE A 267 -14.72 -11.14 0.02
N MET A 268 -15.24 -9.91 -0.13
CA MET A 268 -16.26 -9.60 -1.12
C MET A 268 -15.74 -9.85 -2.55
N ALA A 269 -14.50 -9.41 -2.85
CA ALA A 269 -13.84 -9.68 -4.13
C ALA A 269 -13.75 -11.19 -4.43
N ALA A 270 -13.30 -11.97 -3.45
CA ALA A 270 -13.21 -13.42 -3.58
C ALA A 270 -14.59 -14.08 -3.79
N GLN A 271 -15.67 -13.56 -3.19
CA GLN A 271 -17.03 -14.05 -3.42
C GLN A 271 -17.53 -13.74 -4.85
N VAL A 272 -17.19 -12.56 -5.38
CA VAL A 272 -17.55 -12.20 -6.77
C VAL A 272 -16.77 -13.08 -7.75
N LEU A 273 -15.46 -13.17 -7.61
CA LEU A 273 -14.59 -13.96 -8.49
C LEU A 273 -14.84 -15.48 -8.39
N GLY A 274 -15.20 -15.97 -7.20
CA GLY A 274 -15.50 -17.39 -6.96
C GLY A 274 -16.77 -17.89 -7.68
N ARG A 275 -17.55 -17.00 -8.29
CA ARG A 275 -18.67 -17.39 -9.18
C ARG A 275 -18.16 -17.87 -10.53
N GLU A 276 -17.05 -17.33 -10.99
CA GLU A 276 -16.43 -17.62 -12.28
C GLU A 276 -15.29 -18.65 -12.16
N ASP A 277 -14.56 -18.65 -11.03
CA ASP A 277 -13.47 -19.61 -10.76
C ASP A 277 -13.70 -20.40 -9.46
N ALA A 278 -14.12 -21.64 -9.60
CA ALA A 278 -14.42 -22.54 -8.48
C ALA A 278 -13.21 -22.90 -7.61
N ARG A 279 -11.98 -22.53 -8.00
CA ARG A 279 -10.76 -22.70 -7.17
C ARG A 279 -10.75 -21.72 -6.01
N ILE A 280 -11.40 -20.56 -6.15
CA ILE A 280 -11.50 -19.53 -5.11
C ILE A 280 -12.54 -19.97 -4.08
N THR A 281 -12.12 -20.77 -3.12
CA THR A 281 -12.98 -21.36 -2.09
C THR A 281 -12.90 -20.61 -0.77
N GLU A 282 -13.91 -20.79 0.09
CA GLU A 282 -13.84 -20.28 1.48
C GLU A 282 -12.62 -20.82 2.23
N THR A 283 -12.23 -22.07 2.00
CA THR A 283 -11.03 -22.67 2.62
C THR A 283 -9.75 -21.96 2.18
N ALA A 284 -9.61 -21.65 0.90
CA ALA A 284 -8.48 -20.90 0.37
C ALA A 284 -8.44 -19.48 0.97
N LEU A 285 -9.59 -18.80 1.03
CA LEU A 285 -9.72 -17.48 1.62
C LEU A 285 -9.33 -17.46 3.09
N ARG A 286 -9.78 -18.44 3.90
CA ARG A 286 -9.39 -18.59 5.30
C ARG A 286 -7.88 -18.81 5.48
N SER A 287 -7.31 -19.68 4.65
CA SER A 287 -5.86 -19.94 4.66
C SER A 287 -5.07 -18.68 4.34
N ALA A 288 -5.49 -17.93 3.33
CA ALA A 288 -4.86 -16.68 2.91
C ALA A 288 -4.87 -15.63 4.03
N LEU A 289 -6.04 -15.30 4.58
CA LEU A 289 -6.18 -14.24 5.59
C LEU A 289 -5.44 -14.57 6.89
N ARG A 290 -5.33 -15.86 7.26
CA ARG A 290 -4.61 -16.32 8.43
C ARG A 290 -3.08 -16.26 8.27
N SER A 291 -2.55 -16.32 7.04
CA SER A 291 -1.11 -16.43 6.79
C SER A 291 -0.50 -15.20 6.09
N VAL A 292 -1.32 -14.27 5.62
CA VAL A 292 -0.83 -13.10 4.91
C VAL A 292 0.07 -12.23 5.79
N HIS A 293 1.16 -11.74 5.20
CA HIS A 293 2.09 -10.84 5.86
C HIS A 293 2.30 -9.57 5.01
N HIS A 294 2.30 -8.40 5.65
CA HIS A 294 2.57 -7.13 5.00
C HIS A 294 3.46 -6.27 5.90
N PRO A 295 4.77 -6.18 5.62
CA PRO A 295 5.70 -5.43 6.43
C PRO A 295 5.30 -3.96 6.60
N ALA A 296 5.59 -3.41 7.79
CA ALA A 296 5.32 -2.01 8.14
C ALA A 296 3.84 -1.57 7.97
N ARG A 297 2.89 -2.49 8.19
CA ARG A 297 1.46 -2.20 8.32
C ARG A 297 0.94 -2.72 9.65
N PHE A 298 1.06 -1.89 10.68
CA PHE A 298 0.82 -2.24 12.08
C PHE A 298 1.58 -3.52 12.47
N GLU A 299 2.81 -3.64 11.96
CA GLU A 299 3.65 -4.82 12.19
C GLU A 299 4.13 -4.83 13.64
N ILE A 300 3.77 -5.88 14.39
CA ILE A 300 4.14 -6.04 15.79
C ILE A 300 5.37 -6.92 15.85
N LEU A 301 6.48 -6.36 16.30
CA LEU A 301 7.75 -7.06 16.49
C LEU A 301 8.10 -7.16 17.98
N ALA A 302 8.77 -8.23 18.35
CA ALA A 302 9.40 -8.35 19.67
C ALA A 302 10.91 -8.20 19.53
N ALA A 303 11.52 -7.24 20.22
CA ALA A 303 12.97 -6.99 20.23
C ALA A 303 13.48 -7.01 21.67
N GLU A 304 14.18 -8.06 22.09
CA GLU A 304 14.82 -8.17 23.42
C GLU A 304 13.93 -7.69 24.59
N ASN A 305 12.74 -8.25 24.74
CA ASN A 305 11.73 -7.88 25.75
C ASN A 305 11.10 -6.48 25.57
N LEU A 306 11.21 -5.89 24.39
CA LEU A 306 10.51 -4.68 23.98
C LEU A 306 9.52 -5.03 22.87
N GLN A 307 8.27 -4.59 23.01
CA GLN A 307 7.32 -4.62 21.91
C GLN A 307 7.49 -3.37 21.05
N VAL A 308 7.55 -3.58 19.74
CA VAL A 308 7.70 -2.51 18.75
C VAL A 308 6.56 -2.63 17.72
N VAL A 309 5.85 -1.54 17.48
CA VAL A 309 4.91 -1.41 16.37
C VAL A 309 5.55 -0.58 15.26
N ILE A 310 5.56 -1.12 14.05
CA ILE A 310 6.05 -0.42 12.87
C ILE A 310 4.87 -0.19 11.92
N ASP A 311 4.61 1.07 11.56
CA ASP A 311 3.54 1.42 10.62
C ASP A 311 3.95 2.51 9.64
N GLY A 312 3.61 2.31 8.37
CA GLY A 312 3.88 3.24 7.28
C GLY A 312 2.95 4.44 7.19
N ALA A 313 2.17 4.76 8.23
CA ALA A 313 1.31 5.94 8.28
C ALA A 313 2.10 7.21 7.97
N HIS A 314 1.62 7.99 7.00
CA HIS A 314 2.32 9.17 6.46
C HIS A 314 1.38 10.29 6.00
N ASN A 315 0.11 10.22 6.39
CA ASN A 315 -0.90 11.27 6.23
C ASN A 315 -1.82 11.32 7.47
N PRO A 316 -2.61 12.37 7.67
CA PRO A 316 -3.46 12.51 8.86
C PRO A 316 -4.42 11.33 9.08
N ALA A 317 -5.06 10.82 8.02
CA ALA A 317 -5.97 9.68 8.10
C ALA A 317 -5.24 8.39 8.52
N GLY A 318 -4.04 8.14 7.98
CA GLY A 318 -3.18 7.02 8.38
C GLY A 318 -2.74 7.12 9.84
N MET A 319 -2.37 8.33 10.31
CA MET A 319 -2.00 8.56 11.71
C MET A 319 -3.19 8.35 12.67
N GLN A 320 -4.39 8.75 12.27
CA GLN A 320 -5.60 8.49 13.03
C GLN A 320 -5.89 6.98 13.13
N ALA A 321 -5.76 6.26 12.01
CA ALA A 321 -5.94 4.82 11.96
C ALA A 321 -4.90 4.08 12.82
N LEU A 322 -3.62 4.50 12.77
CA LEU A 322 -2.56 3.99 13.63
C LEU A 322 -2.91 4.21 15.11
N ARG A 323 -3.35 5.43 15.48
CA ARG A 323 -3.73 5.74 16.85
C ARG A 323 -4.88 4.85 17.34
N ALA A 324 -5.93 4.69 16.54
CA ALA A 324 -7.05 3.81 16.86
C ALA A 324 -6.59 2.34 17.05
N GLY A 325 -5.65 1.88 16.24
CA GLY A 325 -5.02 0.57 16.39
C GLY A 325 -4.27 0.44 17.71
N LEU A 326 -3.43 1.41 18.03
CA LEU A 326 -2.67 1.41 19.30
C LEU A 326 -3.59 1.40 20.52
N ASP A 327 -4.70 2.14 20.49
CA ASP A 327 -5.67 2.17 21.58
C ASP A 327 -6.45 0.87 21.72
N ALA A 328 -6.73 0.18 20.60
CA ALA A 328 -7.45 -1.10 20.58
C ALA A 328 -6.57 -2.28 21.02
N TYR A 329 -5.32 -2.35 20.53
CA TYR A 329 -4.43 -3.50 20.76
C TYR A 329 -3.58 -3.35 22.03
N PHE A 330 -3.28 -2.12 22.44
CA PHE A 330 -2.43 -1.80 23.58
C PHE A 330 -3.11 -0.78 24.51
N PRO A 331 -4.30 -1.10 25.04
CA PRO A 331 -5.01 -0.18 25.94
C PRO A 331 -4.14 0.09 27.18
N HIS A 332 -4.06 1.36 27.57
CA HIS A 332 -3.35 1.81 28.78
C HIS A 332 -1.82 1.59 28.81
N VAL A 333 -1.21 1.10 27.72
CA VAL A 333 0.26 0.97 27.66
C VAL A 333 0.86 2.34 27.32
N PRO A 334 1.83 2.86 28.10
CA PRO A 334 2.58 4.06 27.74
C PRO A 334 3.27 3.90 26.36
N ARG A 335 3.49 5.00 25.66
CA ARG A 335 4.06 4.97 24.31
C ARG A 335 5.24 5.90 24.14
N VAL A 336 6.25 5.40 23.46
CA VAL A 336 7.36 6.19 22.92
C VAL A 336 7.27 6.12 21.40
N PHE A 337 7.10 7.26 20.77
CA PHE A 337 7.04 7.37 19.32
C PHE A 337 8.42 7.72 18.75
N LEU A 338 8.82 7.00 17.69
CA LEU A 338 9.97 7.32 16.85
C LEU A 338 9.42 7.80 15.50
N LEU A 339 9.51 9.11 15.24
CA LEU A 339 8.86 9.74 14.11
C LEU A 339 9.86 10.36 13.13
N GLY A 340 9.59 10.15 11.83
CA GLY A 340 10.32 10.81 10.76
C GLY A 340 9.41 11.06 9.56
N ILE A 341 9.14 12.33 9.28
CA ILE A 341 8.10 12.79 8.35
C ILE A 341 8.76 13.50 7.16
N LEU A 342 8.11 13.48 6.00
CA LEU A 342 8.56 14.20 4.81
C LEU A 342 8.06 15.65 4.83
N LYS A 343 8.86 16.57 4.28
CA LYS A 343 8.60 18.03 4.31
C LYS A 343 7.37 18.49 3.52
N ASP A 344 6.90 17.66 2.59
CA ASP A 344 5.72 17.90 1.76
C ASP A 344 4.42 17.43 2.40
N LYS A 345 4.46 16.93 3.63
CA LYS A 345 3.29 16.46 4.39
C LYS A 345 2.84 17.49 5.43
N ASP A 346 1.58 17.44 5.78
CA ASP A 346 1.00 18.27 6.86
C ASP A 346 1.41 17.70 8.24
N ILE A 347 2.57 18.15 8.73
CA ILE A 347 3.16 17.67 9.98
C ILE A 347 2.24 17.95 11.16
N ASP A 348 1.66 19.14 11.24
CA ASP A 348 0.78 19.55 12.33
C ASP A 348 -0.45 18.64 12.42
N ALA A 349 -1.16 18.44 11.31
CA ALA A 349 -2.33 17.58 11.26
C ALA A 349 -1.99 16.10 11.55
N MET A 350 -0.83 15.61 11.07
CA MET A 350 -0.37 14.25 11.34
C MET A 350 -0.09 14.03 12.83
N LEU A 351 0.63 14.94 13.49
CA LEU A 351 0.96 14.81 14.90
C LEU A 351 -0.27 14.98 15.78
N ALA A 352 -1.16 15.93 15.46
CA ALA A 352 -2.44 16.12 16.16
C ALA A 352 -3.34 14.86 16.08
N ALA A 353 -3.34 14.17 14.96
CA ALA A 353 -4.08 12.92 14.80
C ALA A 353 -3.52 11.77 15.66
N LEU A 354 -2.18 11.66 15.76
CA LEU A 354 -1.49 10.55 16.41
C LEU A 354 -1.28 10.74 17.92
N LEU A 355 -0.76 11.90 18.34
CA LEU A 355 -0.20 12.10 19.67
C LEU A 355 -1.24 12.53 20.71
N ARG A 356 -1.02 12.13 21.97
CA ARG A 356 -1.86 12.47 23.11
C ARG A 356 -1.00 12.90 24.32
N PRO A 357 -1.53 13.62 25.30
CA PRO A 357 -0.83 13.93 26.54
C PRO A 357 -0.27 12.67 27.20
N GLY A 358 0.99 12.71 27.60
CA GLY A 358 1.71 11.60 28.20
C GLY A 358 2.52 10.75 27.21
N ASP A 359 2.30 10.88 25.90
CA ASP A 359 3.17 10.26 24.89
C ASP A 359 4.56 10.92 24.90
N ARG A 360 5.62 10.14 24.65
CA ARG A 360 6.99 10.65 24.45
C ARG A 360 7.38 10.53 22.99
N VAL A 361 8.16 11.49 22.50
CA VAL A 361 8.49 11.58 21.08
C VAL A 361 10.00 11.67 20.89
N VAL A 362 10.54 10.80 20.06
CA VAL A 362 11.86 10.91 19.48
C VAL A 362 11.70 11.17 17.99
N THR A 363 12.32 12.21 17.47
CA THR A 363 12.24 12.54 16.05
C THR A 363 13.57 12.33 15.37
N VAL A 364 13.52 11.87 14.12
CA VAL A 364 14.72 11.62 13.30
C VAL A 364 14.49 12.13 11.88
N ARG A 365 15.59 12.28 11.15
CA ARG A 365 15.53 12.56 9.72
C ARG A 365 15.60 11.24 8.94
N PRO A 366 14.52 10.81 8.25
CA PRO A 366 14.57 9.67 7.35
C PRO A 366 15.64 9.82 6.25
N ASN A 367 16.12 8.71 5.71
CA ASN A 367 17.05 8.73 4.59
C ASN A 367 16.31 9.07 3.27
N SER A 368 15.99 10.33 3.09
CA SER A 368 15.30 10.86 1.90
C SER A 368 15.66 12.34 1.72
N VAL A 369 15.84 12.76 0.48
CA VAL A 369 16.02 14.20 0.14
C VAL A 369 14.76 15.02 0.47
N ARG A 370 13.61 14.37 0.56
CA ARG A 370 12.32 14.96 0.93
C ARG A 370 12.09 15.01 2.44
N ALA A 371 13.00 14.47 3.26
CA ALA A 371 12.81 14.40 4.71
C ALA A 371 12.74 15.81 5.33
N ALA A 372 11.81 16.02 6.27
CA ALA A 372 11.82 17.15 7.17
C ALA A 372 13.00 17.02 8.16
N GLY A 373 13.48 18.15 8.69
CA GLY A 373 14.45 18.13 9.78
C GLY A 373 13.85 17.53 11.04
N ALA A 374 14.63 16.77 11.80
CA ALA A 374 14.15 16.18 13.06
C ALA A 374 13.72 17.28 14.06
N ASP A 375 14.42 18.40 14.08
CA ASP A 375 14.12 19.58 14.88
C ASP A 375 12.79 20.23 14.53
N VAL A 376 12.41 20.25 13.25
CA VAL A 376 11.12 20.78 12.78
C VAL A 376 9.95 19.94 13.35
N VAL A 377 10.04 18.62 13.20
CA VAL A 377 9.01 17.69 13.73
C VAL A 377 8.97 17.74 15.26
N ALA A 378 10.15 17.84 15.92
CA ALA A 378 10.26 17.96 17.36
C ALA A 378 9.62 19.25 17.88
N ALA A 379 9.80 20.37 17.19
CA ALA A 379 9.22 21.65 17.59
C ALA A 379 7.70 21.61 17.60
N VAL A 380 7.06 20.98 16.61
CA VAL A 380 5.60 20.81 16.57
C VAL A 380 5.13 19.95 17.75
N ALA A 381 5.76 18.80 18.01
CA ALA A 381 5.40 17.91 19.12
C ALA A 381 5.62 18.58 20.49
N ALA A 382 6.72 19.34 20.65
CA ALA A 382 6.97 20.14 21.87
C ALA A 382 5.92 21.24 22.06
N GLY A 383 5.45 21.88 20.97
CA GLY A 383 4.33 22.82 21.00
C GLY A 383 3.02 22.22 21.51
N MET A 384 2.85 20.92 21.41
CA MET A 384 1.73 20.16 21.99
C MET A 384 1.93 19.82 23.48
N GLY A 385 3.04 20.24 24.10
CA GLY A 385 3.37 19.97 25.51
C GLY A 385 3.95 18.60 25.79
N LEU A 386 4.53 17.93 24.77
CA LEU A 386 5.06 16.57 24.90
C LEU A 386 6.57 16.55 25.20
N ASP A 387 7.04 15.51 25.92
CA ASP A 387 8.47 15.22 26.11
C ASP A 387 9.07 14.76 24.77
N THR A 388 9.87 15.64 24.17
CA THR A 388 10.34 15.48 22.81
C THR A 388 11.86 15.58 22.71
N LEU A 389 12.47 14.72 21.90
CA LEU A 389 13.92 14.75 21.61
C LEU A 389 14.15 14.63 20.10
N ALA A 390 14.91 15.56 19.52
CA ALA A 390 15.39 15.44 18.15
C ALA A 390 16.76 14.73 18.13
N CYS A 391 16.89 13.70 17.29
CA CYS A 391 18.12 12.96 17.04
C CYS A 391 18.62 13.20 15.61
N GLY A 392 19.95 13.18 15.43
CA GLY A 392 20.57 13.50 14.15
C GLY A 392 20.33 12.45 13.05
N ASP A 393 20.24 11.19 13.42
CA ASP A 393 20.11 10.05 12.50
C ASP A 393 19.17 8.97 13.05
N VAL A 394 18.78 8.04 12.16
CA VAL A 394 17.81 7.00 12.47
C VAL A 394 18.34 6.00 13.51
N GLN A 395 19.62 5.63 13.44
CA GLN A 395 20.22 4.63 14.34
C GLN A 395 20.31 5.16 15.77
N THR A 396 20.82 6.39 15.93
CA THR A 396 20.86 7.08 17.25
C THR A 396 19.45 7.28 17.81
N GLY A 397 18.49 7.69 16.95
CA GLY A 397 17.11 7.88 17.35
C GLY A 397 16.42 6.58 17.79
N LEU A 398 16.66 5.49 17.08
CA LEU A 398 16.14 4.17 17.48
C LEU A 398 16.68 3.74 18.84
N ALA A 399 18.00 3.81 19.03
CA ALA A 399 18.62 3.44 20.31
C ALA A 399 18.08 4.27 21.49
N GLU A 400 17.87 5.56 21.30
CA GLU A 400 17.29 6.42 22.33
C GLU A 400 15.81 6.14 22.59
N ALA A 401 15.02 5.88 21.53
CA ALA A 401 13.61 5.51 21.67
C ALA A 401 13.45 4.16 22.39
N GLU A 402 14.29 3.17 22.08
CA GLU A 402 14.34 1.89 22.80
C GLU A 402 14.71 2.07 24.28
N ARG A 403 15.74 2.88 24.57
CA ARG A 403 16.15 3.18 25.93
C ARG A 403 15.01 3.78 26.75
N ARG A 404 14.30 4.77 26.19
CA ARG A 404 13.13 5.40 26.83
C ARG A 404 11.99 4.41 27.01
N ALA A 405 11.67 3.64 25.98
CA ALA A 405 10.59 2.65 26.04
C ALA A 405 10.86 1.58 27.10
N ARG A 406 12.09 1.06 27.19
CA ARG A 406 12.49 0.09 28.25
C ARG A 406 12.40 0.69 29.65
N ALA A 407 12.84 1.95 29.83
CA ALA A 407 12.80 2.63 31.14
C ALA A 407 11.37 2.81 31.68
N ASP A 408 10.41 3.03 30.79
CA ASP A 408 9.02 3.32 31.12
C ASP A 408 8.09 2.09 31.04
N GLY A 409 8.58 0.93 30.59
CA GLY A 409 7.73 -0.22 30.27
C GLY A 409 6.74 0.12 29.13
N ALA A 410 7.17 0.97 28.21
CA ALA A 410 6.34 1.51 27.15
C ALA A 410 6.44 0.71 25.84
N LEU A 411 5.41 0.80 25.02
CA LEU A 411 5.42 0.37 23.62
C LEU A 411 6.26 1.35 22.78
N LEU A 412 7.17 0.85 21.98
CA LEU A 412 7.85 1.64 20.96
C LEU A 412 7.02 1.64 19.68
N VAL A 413 6.75 2.82 19.09
CA VAL A 413 5.99 2.97 17.86
C VAL A 413 6.81 3.76 16.85
N ALA A 414 7.15 3.16 15.71
CA ALA A 414 7.85 3.82 14.62
C ALA A 414 6.89 4.13 13.47
N ALA A 415 6.80 5.42 13.07
CA ALA A 415 5.89 5.86 12.02
C ALA A 415 6.32 7.20 11.37
N GLY A 416 5.58 7.64 10.34
CA GLY A 416 5.73 8.96 9.73
C GLY A 416 6.17 8.93 8.27
N SER A 417 6.85 7.89 7.83
CA SER A 417 7.18 7.65 6.42
C SER A 417 7.63 6.22 6.18
N LEU A 418 7.41 5.70 4.98
CA LEU A 418 7.94 4.40 4.58
C LEU A 418 9.47 4.37 4.59
N TYR A 419 10.12 5.48 4.27
CA TYR A 419 11.59 5.58 4.32
C TYR A 419 12.16 5.40 5.73
N LEU A 420 11.46 5.89 6.76
CA LEU A 420 11.86 5.66 8.14
C LEU A 420 11.66 4.21 8.53
N VAL A 421 10.43 3.72 8.38
CA VAL A 421 10.03 2.41 8.92
C VAL A 421 10.72 1.25 8.21
N GLY A 422 11.08 1.40 6.93
CA GLY A 422 11.93 0.45 6.21
C GLY A 422 13.31 0.31 6.86
N GLY A 423 13.97 1.44 7.15
CA GLY A 423 15.26 1.46 7.83
C GLY A 423 15.19 0.88 9.26
N ILE A 424 14.17 1.24 10.02
CA ILE A 424 13.93 0.69 11.39
C ILE A 424 13.72 -0.82 11.34
N ARG A 425 12.87 -1.29 10.42
CA ARG A 425 12.62 -2.72 10.26
C ARG A 425 13.89 -3.49 9.94
N ALA A 426 14.69 -2.99 9.01
CA ALA A 426 15.98 -3.60 8.67
C ALA A 426 16.91 -3.72 9.88
N LEU A 427 17.02 -2.66 10.70
CA LEU A 427 17.83 -2.68 11.92
C LEU A 427 17.32 -3.69 12.95
N LEU A 428 16.00 -3.79 13.14
CA LEU A 428 15.41 -4.69 14.13
C LEU A 428 15.40 -6.16 13.67
N THR A 429 15.51 -6.45 12.38
CA THR A 429 15.49 -7.81 11.83
C THR A 429 16.87 -8.33 11.41
N ALA A 430 17.89 -7.48 11.28
CA ALA A 430 19.26 -7.84 10.87
C ALA A 430 20.02 -8.74 11.86
N GLY A 431 19.48 -8.98 13.06
CA GLY A 431 20.08 -9.82 14.10
C GLY A 431 19.32 -11.14 14.37
N ARG A 432 18.37 -11.51 13.50
CA ARG A 432 17.55 -12.72 13.65
C ARG A 432 17.82 -13.76 12.60
#